data_be3f8d17ee39ead32a1fcd90a4a2a727
#
_entry.id   be3f8d17ee39ead32a1fcd90a4a2a727
#
_cell.length_a   1.000
_cell.length_b   1.000
_cell.length_c   1.000
_cell.angle_alpha   90.00
_cell.angle_beta   90.00
_cell.angle_gamma   90.00
#
_symmetry.space_group_name_H-M   'P 1'
#
loop_
_entity.id
_entity.type
_entity.pdbx_description
1 polymer ?
#
loop_
_entity_poly.entity_id
_entity_poly.type
_entity_poly.pdbx_seq_one_letter_code
_entity_poly.pdbx_strand_id
1 'polypeptide(L)'
;MLFRSLYNGFGTKKNHTYTKEDLLQVIDFLKNSHHYYRSDMYPQINSYIKMLQKNHPERELKLLEKFFNEYFTEVLEHLDYEDNVAFPYFINLLKKSSDDFSFEQYSSIEYSEHHSDIELKLHDLKNLLLKYVKIDNDLDLRRKLFFALYELEYDLFVHSLIEETILIPSGVNIEKKENA
;
A
#
# COMPACT_ATOMS: atom_id res chain seq x y z
N MET A 1 -4.75 -17.91 -7.44
CA MET A 1 -4.05 -17.63 -8.72
C MET A 1 -3.97 -16.14 -9.07
N LEU A 2 -4.96 -15.32 -8.69
CA LEU A 2 -5.03 -13.89 -9.03
C LEU A 2 -3.83 -13.06 -8.56
N PHE A 3 -3.54 -13.07 -7.26
CA PHE A 3 -2.42 -12.30 -6.67
C PHE A 3 -1.07 -12.64 -7.29
N ARG A 4 -0.80 -13.94 -7.51
CA ARG A 4 0.42 -14.38 -8.18
C ARG A 4 0.54 -13.83 -9.61
N SER A 5 -0.58 -13.66 -10.31
CA SER A 5 -0.60 -13.05 -11.66
C SER A 5 -0.20 -11.58 -11.59
N LEU A 6 -0.73 -10.80 -10.64
CA LEU A 6 -0.41 -9.39 -10.45
C LEU A 6 1.06 -9.19 -10.07
N TYR A 7 1.59 -9.95 -9.13
CA TYR A 7 3.01 -9.92 -8.76
C TYR A 7 3.97 -10.32 -9.89
N ASN A 8 3.50 -11.05 -10.89
CA ASN A 8 4.28 -11.37 -12.09
C ASN A 8 4.06 -10.39 -13.25
N GLY A 9 3.40 -9.25 -13.02
CA GLY A 9 3.15 -8.22 -14.03
C GLY A 9 2.07 -8.58 -15.06
N PHE A 10 1.26 -9.61 -14.80
CA PHE A 10 0.10 -9.93 -15.62
C PHE A 10 -1.13 -9.17 -15.11
N GLY A 11 -1.68 -8.31 -15.94
CA GLY A 11 -2.91 -7.57 -15.60
C GLY A 11 -4.11 -8.51 -15.40
N THR A 12 -5.14 -7.99 -14.72
CA THR A 12 -6.43 -8.67 -14.58
C THR A 12 -7.08 -8.87 -15.94
N LYS A 13 -7.73 -10.02 -16.17
CA LYS A 13 -8.51 -10.24 -17.40
C LYS A 13 -9.66 -9.22 -17.42
N LYS A 14 -9.78 -8.45 -18.49
CA LYS A 14 -10.76 -7.34 -18.67
C LYS A 14 -12.24 -7.70 -18.40
N ASN A 15 -12.62 -8.97 -18.28
CA ASN A 15 -13.99 -9.43 -18.10
C ASN A 15 -14.12 -10.48 -16.98
N HIS A 16 -13.30 -10.43 -15.95
CA HIS A 16 -13.45 -11.35 -14.82
C HIS A 16 -14.51 -10.80 -13.86
N THR A 17 -15.59 -11.54 -13.65
CA THR A 17 -16.57 -11.23 -12.60
C THR A 17 -16.15 -11.93 -11.33
N TYR A 18 -15.88 -11.15 -10.28
CA TYR A 18 -15.51 -11.66 -8.96
C TYR A 18 -16.74 -12.01 -8.16
N THR A 19 -16.73 -13.12 -7.43
CA THR A 19 -17.78 -13.46 -6.46
C THR A 19 -17.63 -12.60 -5.20
N LYS A 20 -18.63 -12.61 -4.33
CA LYS A 20 -18.53 -11.95 -3.02
C LYS A 20 -17.42 -12.53 -2.18
N GLU A 21 -17.26 -13.84 -2.21
CA GLU A 21 -16.22 -14.58 -1.51
C GLU A 21 -14.82 -14.18 -2.02
N ASP A 22 -14.65 -14.03 -3.33
CA ASP A 22 -13.40 -13.55 -3.92
C ASP A 22 -13.04 -12.15 -3.41
N LEU A 23 -14.03 -11.24 -3.37
CA LEU A 23 -13.80 -9.86 -2.92
C LEU A 23 -13.51 -9.77 -1.42
N LEU A 24 -14.14 -10.60 -0.59
CA LEU A 24 -13.79 -10.69 0.83
C LEU A 24 -12.35 -11.21 1.02
N GLN A 25 -11.91 -12.18 0.23
CA GLN A 25 -10.51 -12.65 0.26
C GLN A 25 -9.54 -11.57 -0.22
N VAL A 26 -9.94 -10.73 -1.19
CA VAL A 26 -9.15 -9.55 -1.61
C VAL A 26 -8.97 -8.59 -0.45
N ILE A 27 -10.03 -8.25 0.26
CA ILE A 27 -9.96 -7.35 1.43
C ILE A 27 -9.09 -7.95 2.53
N ASP A 28 -9.23 -9.24 2.83
CA ASP A 28 -8.38 -9.91 3.82
C ASP A 28 -6.91 -9.90 3.42
N PHE A 29 -6.60 -10.06 2.13
CA PHE A 29 -5.24 -9.96 1.62
C PHE A 29 -4.67 -8.54 1.80
N LEU A 30 -5.43 -7.49 1.45
CA LEU A 30 -5.02 -6.10 1.61
C LEU A 30 -4.76 -5.76 3.09
N LYS A 31 -5.64 -6.16 4.00
CA LYS A 31 -5.44 -6.01 5.46
C LYS A 31 -4.19 -6.72 5.98
N ASN A 32 -3.90 -7.92 5.49
CA ASN A 32 -2.67 -8.63 5.85
C ASN A 32 -1.43 -7.92 5.31
N SER A 33 -1.50 -7.29 4.13
CA SER A 33 -0.42 -6.44 3.61
C SER A 33 -0.19 -5.22 4.50
N HIS A 34 -1.24 -4.56 5.03
CA HIS A 34 -1.11 -3.46 6.00
C HIS A 34 -0.37 -3.91 7.26
N HIS A 35 -0.72 -5.09 7.79
CA HIS A 35 -0.01 -5.64 8.95
C HIS A 35 1.47 -5.86 8.64
N TYR A 36 1.79 -6.46 7.50
CA TYR A 36 3.15 -6.69 7.05
C TYR A 36 3.95 -5.38 6.91
N TYR A 37 3.37 -4.34 6.32
CA TYR A 37 4.04 -3.04 6.18
C TYR A 37 4.37 -2.42 7.53
N ARG A 38 3.42 -2.46 8.49
CA ARG A 38 3.59 -1.90 9.84
C ARG A 38 4.57 -2.69 10.71
N SER A 39 4.47 -4.02 10.68
CA SER A 39 5.13 -4.89 11.66
C SER A 39 6.50 -5.39 11.20
N ASP A 40 6.72 -5.51 9.90
CA ASP A 40 7.93 -6.10 9.33
C ASP A 40 8.73 -5.10 8.50
N MET A 41 8.15 -4.54 7.44
CA MET A 41 8.87 -3.73 6.46
C MET A 41 9.39 -2.42 7.06
N TYR A 42 8.52 -1.66 7.75
CA TYR A 42 8.95 -0.39 8.35
C TYR A 42 10.04 -0.57 9.40
N PRO A 43 9.91 -1.45 10.41
CA PRO A 43 10.97 -1.69 11.38
C PRO A 43 12.29 -2.14 10.74
N GLN A 44 12.22 -2.99 9.70
CA GLN A 44 13.39 -3.47 8.99
C GLN A 44 14.14 -2.34 8.28
N ILE A 45 13.44 -1.52 7.49
CA ILE A 45 14.02 -0.38 6.77
C ILE A 45 14.62 0.62 7.76
N ASN A 46 13.88 0.96 8.81
CA ASN A 46 14.34 1.88 9.86
C ASN A 46 15.59 1.36 10.58
N SER A 47 15.65 0.04 10.83
CA SER A 47 16.83 -0.61 11.39
C SER A 47 18.06 -0.45 10.48
N TYR A 48 17.92 -0.65 9.17
CA TYR A 48 19.02 -0.48 8.22
C TYR A 48 19.49 0.98 8.15
N ILE A 49 18.57 1.94 8.15
CA ILE A 49 18.91 3.36 8.19
C ILE A 49 19.72 3.70 9.46
N LYS A 50 19.26 3.24 10.62
CA LYS A 50 19.94 3.46 11.91
C LYS A 50 21.33 2.80 11.98
N MET A 51 21.47 1.60 11.42
CA MET A 51 22.79 0.95 11.33
C MET A 51 23.76 1.75 10.45
N LEU A 52 23.28 2.25 9.31
CA LEU A 52 24.09 3.11 8.44
C LEU A 52 24.49 4.39 9.14
N GLN A 53 23.60 5.07 9.84
CA GLN A 53 23.89 6.28 10.60
C GLN A 53 24.89 6.06 11.72
N LYS A 54 24.85 4.91 12.39
CA LYS A 54 25.79 4.58 13.45
C LYS A 54 27.23 4.45 12.90
N ASN A 55 27.37 3.89 11.70
CA ASN A 55 28.65 3.67 11.05
C ASN A 55 29.12 4.91 10.28
N HIS A 56 28.17 5.71 9.78
CA HIS A 56 28.40 6.89 8.92
C HIS A 56 27.49 8.05 9.38
N PRO A 57 27.93 8.89 10.37
CA PRO A 57 27.12 9.95 10.95
C PRO A 57 26.96 11.17 10.02
N GLU A 58 26.75 10.95 8.74
CA GLU A 58 26.62 11.98 7.71
C GLU A 58 25.23 12.63 7.74
N ARG A 59 25.18 13.89 7.29
CA ARG A 59 23.94 14.69 7.25
C ARG A 59 22.90 14.06 6.34
N GLU A 60 23.32 13.48 5.23
CA GLU A 60 22.48 12.86 4.22
C GLU A 60 21.68 11.68 4.76
N LEU A 61 22.27 10.86 5.64
CA LEU A 61 21.59 9.74 6.29
C LEU A 61 20.57 10.20 7.32
N LYS A 62 20.80 11.33 8.00
CA LYS A 62 19.79 11.93 8.89
C LYS A 62 18.60 12.48 8.11
N LEU A 63 18.85 13.04 6.94
CA LEU A 63 17.79 13.49 6.03
C LEU A 63 17.00 12.30 5.48
N LEU A 64 17.68 11.21 5.12
CA LEU A 64 17.05 9.98 4.66
C LEU A 64 16.10 9.42 5.73
N GLU A 65 16.55 9.33 6.99
CA GLU A 65 15.71 8.88 8.10
C GLU A 65 14.48 9.77 8.29
N LYS A 66 14.69 11.09 8.28
CA LYS A 66 13.61 12.05 8.43
C LYS A 66 12.57 11.88 7.34
N PHE A 67 12.97 11.85 6.08
CA PHE A 67 12.06 11.68 4.94
C PHE A 67 11.36 10.32 4.95
N PHE A 68 12.06 9.26 5.34
CA PHE A 68 11.45 7.94 5.46
C PHE A 68 10.37 7.92 6.56
N ASN A 69 10.63 8.52 7.70
CA ASN A 69 9.65 8.59 8.78
C ASN A 69 8.43 9.46 8.42
N GLU A 70 8.64 10.60 7.77
CA GLU A 70 7.55 11.46 7.28
C GLU A 70 6.69 10.72 6.23
N TYR A 71 7.35 10.09 5.26
CA TYR A 71 6.69 9.26 4.26
C TYR A 71 5.85 8.14 4.90
N PHE A 72 6.44 7.43 5.86
CA PHE A 72 5.73 6.30 6.48
C PHE A 72 4.58 6.74 7.38
N THR A 73 4.65 7.94 7.97
CA THR A 73 3.50 8.52 8.68
C THR A 73 2.30 8.70 7.74
N GLU A 74 2.53 9.22 6.54
CA GLU A 74 1.47 9.37 5.53
C GLU A 74 0.93 8.01 5.07
N VAL A 75 1.81 7.01 4.88
CA VAL A 75 1.39 5.63 4.59
C VAL A 75 0.49 5.10 5.71
N LEU A 76 0.88 5.26 6.97
CA LEU A 76 0.07 4.80 8.11
C LEU A 76 -1.32 5.47 8.17
N GLU A 77 -1.39 6.76 7.93
CA GLU A 77 -2.66 7.50 7.88
C GLU A 77 -3.57 6.96 6.76
N HIS A 78 -3.01 6.67 5.60
CA HIS A 78 -3.73 6.07 4.49
C HIS A 78 -4.23 4.65 4.82
N LEU A 79 -3.36 3.77 5.33
CA LEU A 79 -3.74 2.42 5.74
C LEU A 79 -4.79 2.42 6.87
N ASP A 80 -4.72 3.39 7.79
CA ASP A 80 -5.70 3.53 8.87
C ASP A 80 -7.07 3.97 8.32
N TYR A 81 -7.09 4.84 7.32
CA TYR A 81 -8.33 5.20 6.62
C TYR A 81 -8.96 3.98 5.92
N GLU A 82 -8.18 3.18 5.24
CA GLU A 82 -8.66 1.97 4.55
C GLU A 82 -9.19 0.93 5.55
N ASP A 83 -8.45 0.66 6.61
CA ASP A 83 -8.83 -0.31 7.64
C ASP A 83 -10.11 0.08 8.39
N ASN A 84 -10.32 1.39 8.64
CA ASN A 84 -11.41 1.89 9.47
C ASN A 84 -12.62 2.43 8.69
N VAL A 85 -12.45 2.80 7.43
CA VAL A 85 -13.51 3.40 6.61
C VAL A 85 -13.78 2.58 5.35
N ALA A 86 -12.80 2.46 4.45
CA ALA A 86 -13.00 1.88 3.13
C ALA A 86 -13.34 0.38 3.19
N PHE A 87 -12.51 -0.43 3.83
CA PHE A 87 -12.75 -1.88 3.90
C PHE A 87 -14.03 -2.26 4.66
N PRO A 88 -14.39 -1.64 5.81
CA PRO A 88 -15.69 -1.83 6.41
C PRO A 88 -16.85 -1.49 5.47
N TYR A 89 -16.76 -0.41 4.70
CA TYR A 89 -17.75 -0.08 3.70
C TYR A 89 -17.92 -1.19 2.65
N PHE A 90 -16.83 -1.65 2.01
CA PHE A 90 -16.89 -2.73 1.03
C PHE A 90 -17.42 -4.04 1.64
N ILE A 91 -17.02 -4.40 2.85
CA ILE A 91 -17.51 -5.59 3.55
C ILE A 91 -19.04 -5.52 3.74
N ASN A 92 -19.55 -4.37 4.12
CA ASN A 92 -20.96 -4.17 4.32
C ASN A 92 -21.75 -4.20 3.00
N LEU A 93 -21.23 -3.54 1.97
CA LEU A 93 -21.76 -3.58 0.61
C LEU A 93 -21.87 -5.02 0.09
N LEU A 94 -20.90 -5.88 0.40
CA LEU A 94 -20.88 -7.29 0.01
C LEU A 94 -21.84 -8.16 0.83
N LYS A 95 -22.03 -7.89 2.14
CA LYS A 95 -22.84 -8.73 3.03
C LYS A 95 -24.33 -8.52 2.85
N LYS A 96 -24.79 -7.35 2.32
CA LYS A 96 -26.19 -6.98 2.28
C LYS A 96 -26.99 -7.48 3.50
N SER A 97 -26.99 -6.67 4.53
CA SER A 97 -28.02 -6.70 5.56
C SER A 97 -28.84 -5.42 5.38
N SER A 98 -30.08 -5.56 5.00
CA SER A 98 -31.01 -4.47 4.64
C SER A 98 -31.39 -3.54 5.79
N ASP A 99 -30.82 -3.64 6.98
CA ASP A 99 -31.44 -3.03 8.16
C ASP A 99 -30.57 -2.05 8.96
N ASP A 100 -29.32 -1.79 8.61
CA ASP A 100 -28.52 -0.92 9.49
C ASP A 100 -27.36 -0.26 8.78
N PHE A 101 -27.60 0.79 7.93
CA PHE A 101 -26.45 1.57 7.50
C PHE A 101 -26.67 3.06 7.21
N SER A 102 -26.07 3.87 8.06
CA SER A 102 -25.83 5.32 7.92
C SER A 102 -24.52 5.67 7.15
N PHE A 103 -24.14 4.91 6.12
CA PHE A 103 -23.13 5.35 5.15
C PHE A 103 -23.79 6.02 3.94
N GLU A 104 -24.84 6.81 4.16
CA GLU A 104 -25.58 7.50 3.10
C GLU A 104 -24.73 8.47 2.26
N GLN A 105 -23.45 8.67 2.60
CA GLN A 105 -22.54 9.62 1.92
C GLN A 105 -21.23 9.03 1.42
N TYR A 106 -20.95 7.73 1.61
CA TYR A 106 -19.70 7.12 1.16
C TYR A 106 -19.91 6.21 -0.06
N SER A 107 -19.00 6.27 -1.02
CA SER A 107 -19.06 5.48 -2.27
C SER A 107 -17.69 4.96 -2.69
N SER A 108 -17.70 3.94 -3.55
CA SER A 108 -16.48 3.43 -4.18
C SER A 108 -15.72 4.49 -5.01
N ILE A 109 -16.44 5.51 -5.52
CA ILE A 109 -15.84 6.64 -6.24
C ILE A 109 -15.10 7.55 -5.26
N GLU A 110 -15.70 7.86 -4.10
CA GLU A 110 -15.05 8.67 -3.06
C GLU A 110 -13.77 8.01 -2.55
N TYR A 111 -13.79 6.68 -2.37
CA TYR A 111 -12.57 5.93 -2.06
C TYR A 111 -11.49 6.11 -3.12
N SER A 112 -11.85 6.04 -4.40
CA SER A 112 -10.91 6.23 -5.51
C SER A 112 -10.24 7.62 -5.50
N GLU A 113 -10.94 8.66 -5.02
CA GLU A 113 -10.41 10.02 -4.92
C GLU A 113 -9.42 10.20 -3.76
N HIS A 114 -9.46 9.30 -2.76
CA HIS A 114 -8.52 9.30 -1.63
C HIS A 114 -7.17 8.61 -1.93
N HIS A 115 -7.04 7.92 -3.07
CA HIS A 115 -5.77 7.35 -3.49
C HIS A 115 -4.75 8.46 -3.76
N SER A 116 -3.75 8.55 -2.91
CA SER A 116 -2.69 9.56 -2.99
C SER A 116 -1.43 8.98 -3.64
N ASP A 117 -0.55 9.86 -4.15
CA ASP A 117 0.73 9.54 -4.82
C ASP A 117 1.81 8.99 -3.85
N ILE A 118 1.43 8.05 -2.97
CA ILE A 118 2.33 7.45 -1.97
C ILE A 118 3.56 6.81 -2.65
N GLU A 119 3.37 6.19 -3.81
CA GLU A 119 4.42 5.50 -4.55
C GLU A 119 5.47 6.46 -5.11
N LEU A 120 5.09 7.66 -5.56
CA LEU A 120 6.02 8.65 -6.08
C LEU A 120 7.02 9.13 -5.03
N LYS A 121 6.58 9.33 -3.79
CA LYS A 121 7.44 9.74 -2.68
C LYS A 121 8.48 8.69 -2.32
N LEU A 122 8.12 7.41 -2.40
CA LEU A 122 9.07 6.31 -2.16
C LEU A 122 10.12 6.21 -3.27
N HIS A 123 9.71 6.46 -4.51
CA HIS A 123 10.64 6.55 -5.63
C HIS A 123 11.69 7.67 -5.43
N ASP A 124 11.25 8.83 -4.96
CA ASP A 124 12.15 9.95 -4.65
C ASP A 124 13.12 9.62 -3.52
N LEU A 125 12.67 8.91 -2.49
CA LEU A 125 13.51 8.43 -1.39
C LEU A 125 14.61 7.48 -1.87
N LYS A 126 14.29 6.54 -2.75
CA LYS A 126 15.28 5.64 -3.38
C LYS A 126 16.30 6.43 -4.23
N ASN A 127 15.85 7.41 -4.98
CA ASN A 127 16.72 8.28 -5.76
C ASN A 127 17.67 9.09 -4.86
N LEU A 128 17.18 9.57 -3.71
CA LEU A 128 18.00 10.23 -2.71
C LEU A 128 19.11 9.30 -2.18
N LEU A 129 18.74 8.05 -1.81
CA LEU A 129 19.72 7.06 -1.36
C LEU A 129 20.79 6.78 -2.43
N LEU A 130 20.40 6.61 -3.68
CA LEU A 130 21.32 6.26 -4.76
C LEU A 130 22.26 7.41 -5.13
N LYS A 131 21.75 8.65 -5.21
CA LYS A 131 22.49 9.80 -5.73
C LYS A 131 23.36 10.50 -4.69
N TYR A 132 22.88 10.57 -3.46
CA TYR A 132 23.46 11.46 -2.45
C TYR A 132 24.10 10.74 -1.28
N VAL A 133 23.70 9.51 -0.99
CA VAL A 133 24.32 8.73 0.09
C VAL A 133 25.49 7.94 -0.46
N LYS A 134 26.69 8.53 -0.37
CA LYS A 134 27.97 7.90 -0.78
C LYS A 134 28.55 7.15 0.41
N ILE A 135 28.34 5.84 0.43
CA ILE A 135 28.89 4.96 1.47
C ILE A 135 29.80 3.95 0.80
N ASP A 136 31.10 4.10 1.00
CA ASP A 136 32.09 3.23 0.36
C ASP A 136 32.37 1.96 1.19
N ASN A 137 32.13 1.99 2.51
CA ASN A 137 32.56 0.94 3.44
C ASN A 137 31.46 -0.02 3.88
N ASP A 138 30.17 0.29 3.70
CA ASP A 138 29.03 -0.56 4.09
C ASP A 138 28.13 -0.91 2.90
N LEU A 139 28.73 -1.33 1.81
CA LEU A 139 28.02 -1.66 0.56
C LEU A 139 26.95 -2.72 0.74
N ASP A 140 27.16 -3.73 1.60
CA ASP A 140 26.18 -4.77 1.87
C ASP A 140 24.94 -4.20 2.58
N LEU A 141 25.13 -3.38 3.61
CA LEU A 141 24.03 -2.75 4.35
C LEU A 141 23.26 -1.76 3.48
N ARG A 142 23.98 -0.95 2.68
CA ARG A 142 23.36 -0.05 1.70
C ARG A 142 22.53 -0.82 0.68
N ARG A 143 23.04 -1.96 0.21
CA ARG A 143 22.33 -2.83 -0.72
C ARG A 143 21.07 -3.42 -0.09
N LYS A 144 21.12 -3.89 1.17
CA LYS A 144 19.97 -4.39 1.91
C LYS A 144 18.89 -3.32 2.06
N LEU A 145 19.26 -2.09 2.44
CA LEU A 145 18.35 -0.96 2.51
C LEU A 145 17.71 -0.67 1.16
N PHE A 146 18.49 -0.63 0.09
CA PHE A 146 17.98 -0.37 -1.25
C PHE A 146 16.97 -1.43 -1.70
N PHE A 147 17.25 -2.71 -1.47
CA PHE A 147 16.32 -3.79 -1.81
C PHE A 147 15.05 -3.76 -0.98
N ALA A 148 15.15 -3.46 0.32
CA ALA A 148 13.97 -3.34 1.17
C ALA A 148 13.05 -2.17 0.74
N LEU A 149 13.63 -1.02 0.36
CA LEU A 149 12.86 0.11 -0.21
C LEU A 149 12.23 -0.25 -1.56
N TYR A 150 12.94 -1.00 -2.40
CA TYR A 150 12.41 -1.46 -3.68
C TYR A 150 11.28 -2.48 -3.50
N GLU A 151 11.41 -3.41 -2.56
CA GLU A 151 10.38 -4.38 -2.21
C GLU A 151 9.11 -3.68 -1.70
N LEU A 152 9.26 -2.73 -0.78
CA LEU A 152 8.13 -1.94 -0.27
C LEU A 152 7.42 -1.18 -1.39
N GLU A 153 8.16 -0.51 -2.29
CA GLU A 153 7.58 0.21 -3.43
C GLU A 153 6.78 -0.73 -4.35
N TYR A 154 7.35 -1.89 -4.65
CA TYR A 154 6.69 -2.86 -5.51
C TYR A 154 5.45 -3.47 -4.86
N ASP A 155 5.50 -3.76 -3.57
CA ASP A 155 4.35 -4.28 -2.82
C ASP A 155 3.23 -3.25 -2.73
N LEU A 156 3.54 -1.98 -2.44
CA LEU A 156 2.55 -0.90 -2.43
C LEU A 156 1.93 -0.68 -3.82
N PHE A 157 2.73 -0.74 -4.88
CA PHE A 157 2.23 -0.67 -6.25
C PHE A 157 1.25 -1.82 -6.57
N VAL A 158 1.57 -3.06 -6.19
CA VAL A 158 0.66 -4.21 -6.39
C VAL A 158 -0.60 -4.06 -5.53
N HIS A 159 -0.47 -3.55 -4.31
CA HIS A 159 -1.57 -3.26 -3.40
C HIS A 159 -2.56 -2.28 -4.06
N SER A 160 -2.09 -1.11 -4.45
CA SER A 160 -2.87 -0.08 -5.16
C SER A 160 -3.49 -0.62 -6.46
N LEU A 161 -2.76 -1.40 -7.23
CA LEU A 161 -3.26 -2.04 -8.45
C LEU A 161 -4.44 -2.99 -8.17
N ILE A 162 -4.42 -3.73 -7.06
CA ILE A 162 -5.53 -4.60 -6.64
C ILE A 162 -6.77 -3.77 -6.32
N GLU A 163 -6.60 -2.68 -5.62
CA GLU A 163 -7.70 -1.78 -5.27
C GLU A 163 -8.33 -1.14 -6.49
N GLU A 164 -7.51 -0.55 -7.35
CA GLU A 164 -7.96 0.15 -8.56
C GLU A 164 -8.58 -0.77 -9.61
N THR A 165 -8.05 -1.99 -9.75
CA THR A 165 -8.50 -2.88 -10.85
C THR A 165 -9.52 -3.92 -10.42
N ILE A 166 -9.66 -4.19 -9.12
CA ILE A 166 -10.54 -5.23 -8.59
C ILE A 166 -11.57 -4.66 -7.61
N LEU A 167 -11.13 -4.07 -6.50
CA LEU A 167 -12.01 -3.68 -5.41
C LEU A 167 -12.95 -2.53 -5.81
N ILE A 168 -12.40 -1.41 -6.25
CA ILE A 168 -13.15 -0.22 -6.65
C ILE A 168 -14.16 -0.52 -7.79
N PRO A 169 -13.75 -1.11 -8.94
CA PRO A 169 -14.69 -1.41 -10.01
C PRO A 169 -15.78 -2.38 -9.61
N SER A 170 -15.47 -3.33 -8.71
CA SER A 170 -16.46 -4.27 -8.20
C SER A 170 -17.48 -3.59 -7.31
N GLY A 171 -17.06 -2.68 -6.43
CA GLY A 171 -17.94 -1.87 -5.60
C GLY A 171 -18.88 -1.01 -6.44
N VAL A 172 -18.36 -0.24 -7.37
CA VAL A 172 -19.14 0.58 -8.32
C VAL A 172 -20.19 -0.26 -9.07
N ASN A 173 -19.87 -1.48 -9.46
CA ASN A 173 -20.79 -2.35 -10.16
C ASN A 173 -21.93 -2.87 -9.24
N ILE A 174 -21.63 -3.09 -7.96
CA ILE A 174 -22.64 -3.50 -6.97
C ILE A 174 -23.57 -2.32 -6.67
N GLU A 175 -23.03 -1.14 -6.39
CA GLU A 175 -23.78 0.09 -6.13
C GLU A 175 -24.78 0.42 -7.27
N LYS A 176 -24.34 0.30 -8.53
CA LYS A 176 -25.19 0.53 -9.71
C LYS A 176 -26.36 -0.44 -9.80
N LYS A 177 -26.19 -1.71 -9.40
CA LYS A 177 -27.24 -2.71 -9.42
C LYS A 177 -28.26 -2.52 -8.30
N GLU A 178 -27.87 -1.85 -7.22
CA GLU A 178 -28.76 -1.55 -6.10
C GLU A 178 -29.62 -0.32 -6.35
N ASN A 179 -29.11 0.61 -7.15
CA ASN A 179 -29.82 1.85 -7.52
C ASN A 179 -30.67 1.71 -8.80
N ALA A 180 -30.67 0.54 -9.46
CA ALA A 180 -31.43 0.25 -10.67
C ALA A 180 -32.71 -0.60 -10.39
#